data_73607122ff0dbb62a3f2d5897de53437
#
_entry.id   73607122ff0dbb62a3f2d5897de53437
#
_cell.length_a   1.000
_cell.length_b   1.000
_cell.length_c   1.000
_cell.angle_alpha   90.00
_cell.angle_beta   90.00
_cell.angle_gamma   90.00
#
_symmetry.space_group_name_H-M   'P 1'
#
loop_
_entity.id
_entity.type
_entity.pdbx_description
1 polymer ?
#
loop_
_entity_poly.entity_id
_entity_poly.type
_entity_poly.pdbx_seq_one_letter_code
_entity_poly.pdbx_strand_id
1 'polypeptide(L)'
;MRTLLIAGLVVLSLTASAQTTIEPRYTADGQLTRPENYREWIYLSSGLGMSYGPNASTNPENPNFDNVFVTPAAYRSFQATGTWPDKTMFVLEVRSAATHGSINNGGHYQDQVTGVEVEVKDEKRFPKKWA
;
A
#
# COMPACT_ATOMS: atom_id res chain seq x y z
N MET A 1 14.38 -47.66 45.94
CA MET A 1 14.57 -47.13 44.59
C MET A 1 13.82 -45.78 44.52
N ARG A 2 14.56 -44.67 44.41
CA ARG A 2 13.98 -43.33 44.30
C ARG A 2 14.10 -42.91 42.84
N THR A 3 12.97 -42.80 42.13
CA THR A 3 12.91 -42.35 40.72
C THR A 3 12.93 -40.83 40.69
N LEU A 4 14.00 -40.24 40.18
CA LEU A 4 14.06 -38.80 39.90
C LEU A 4 13.34 -38.52 38.57
N LEU A 5 12.24 -37.77 38.62
CA LEU A 5 11.61 -37.17 37.44
C LEU A 5 12.30 -35.84 37.11
N ILE A 6 13.04 -35.80 36.02
CA ILE A 6 13.61 -34.54 35.47
C ILE A 6 12.55 -33.92 34.59
N ALA A 7 11.94 -32.83 35.03
CA ALA A 7 11.04 -32.01 34.21
C ALA A 7 11.89 -31.09 33.35
N GLY A 8 11.95 -31.38 32.04
CA GLY A 8 12.61 -30.52 31.04
C GLY A 8 11.79 -29.25 30.76
N LEU A 9 12.31 -28.10 31.11
CA LEU A 9 11.74 -26.78 30.77
C LEU A 9 12.05 -26.46 29.33
N VAL A 10 11.06 -26.55 28.45
CA VAL A 10 11.17 -26.09 27.04
C VAL A 10 10.95 -24.58 27.01
N VAL A 11 12.01 -23.80 26.84
CA VAL A 11 11.95 -22.35 26.64
C VAL A 11 11.66 -22.09 25.15
N LEU A 12 10.41 -21.74 24.83
CA LEU A 12 10.04 -21.28 23.49
C LEU A 12 10.50 -19.82 23.32
N SER A 13 11.57 -19.62 22.59
CA SER A 13 12.05 -18.28 22.21
C SER A 13 11.14 -17.72 21.10
N LEU A 14 10.24 -16.80 21.44
CA LEU A 14 9.53 -15.99 20.44
C LEU A 14 10.52 -14.97 19.85
N THR A 15 11.02 -15.25 18.65
CA THR A 15 11.74 -14.24 17.87
C THR A 15 10.71 -13.27 17.29
N ALA A 16 10.54 -12.09 17.90
CA ALA A 16 9.80 -10.99 17.30
C ALA A 16 10.59 -10.52 16.06
N SER A 17 10.05 -10.78 14.87
CA SER A 17 10.58 -10.19 13.65
C SER A 17 10.43 -8.68 13.72
N ALA A 18 11.54 -7.94 13.81
CA ALA A 18 11.53 -6.49 13.70
C ALA A 18 11.00 -6.12 12.31
N GLN A 19 9.80 -5.53 12.26
CA GLN A 19 9.23 -5.06 11.01
C GLN A 19 9.98 -3.82 10.55
N THR A 20 10.59 -3.90 9.38
CA THR A 20 11.25 -2.75 8.75
C THR A 20 10.22 -1.65 8.52
N THR A 21 10.41 -0.50 9.15
CA THR A 21 9.61 0.69 8.89
C THR A 21 10.00 1.24 7.52
N ILE A 22 9.03 1.38 6.63
CA ILE A 22 9.21 1.95 5.31
C ILE A 22 8.97 3.46 5.44
N GLU A 23 10.04 4.25 5.22
CA GLU A 23 10.01 5.71 5.34
C GLU A 23 10.03 6.38 3.97
N PRO A 24 9.39 7.57 3.81
CA PRO A 24 9.50 8.37 2.60
C PRO A 24 10.95 8.76 2.32
N ARG A 25 11.39 8.56 1.09
CA ARG A 25 12.72 8.96 0.63
C ARG A 25 12.61 10.12 -0.34
N TYR A 26 13.55 11.06 -0.23
CA TYR A 26 13.59 12.25 -1.07
C TYR A 26 14.95 12.36 -1.76
N THR A 27 14.95 12.86 -2.98
CA THR A 27 16.16 13.23 -3.71
C THR A 27 16.81 14.48 -3.10
N ALA A 28 18.02 14.82 -3.53
CA ALA A 28 18.73 15.99 -3.03
C ALA A 28 18.02 17.33 -3.34
N ASP A 29 17.27 17.37 -4.46
CA ASP A 29 16.43 18.51 -4.85
C ASP A 29 15.03 18.47 -4.23
N GLY A 30 14.76 17.47 -3.38
CA GLY A 30 13.56 17.41 -2.55
C GLY A 30 12.36 16.73 -3.16
N GLN A 31 12.49 16.05 -4.28
CA GLN A 31 11.42 15.26 -4.87
C GLN A 31 11.21 13.95 -4.11
N LEU A 32 9.96 13.54 -3.91
CA LEU A 32 9.65 12.25 -3.32
C LEU A 32 10.06 11.13 -4.28
N THR A 33 10.86 10.19 -3.79
CA THR A 33 11.27 9.02 -4.58
C THR A 33 10.14 8.00 -4.60
N ARG A 34 9.77 7.53 -5.78
CA ARG A 34 8.77 6.47 -5.94
C ARG A 34 9.22 5.20 -5.22
N PRO A 35 8.38 4.62 -4.34
CA PRO A 35 8.68 3.31 -3.73
C PRO A 35 8.74 2.22 -4.79
N GLU A 36 9.77 1.36 -4.75
CA GLU A 36 9.97 0.32 -5.78
C GLU A 36 9.07 -0.89 -5.57
N ASN A 37 8.91 -1.32 -4.32
CA ASN A 37 8.18 -2.54 -3.95
C ASN A 37 6.83 -2.29 -3.27
N TYR A 38 6.13 -1.23 -3.66
CA TYR A 38 4.82 -0.89 -3.12
C TYR A 38 3.76 -2.00 -3.32
N ARG A 39 3.93 -2.88 -4.28
CA ARG A 39 3.02 -4.02 -4.51
C ARG A 39 3.09 -5.10 -3.41
N GLU A 40 4.10 -5.04 -2.55
CA GLU A 40 4.21 -5.86 -1.34
C GLU A 40 3.51 -5.21 -0.13
N TRP A 41 2.98 -3.99 -0.31
CA TRP A 41 2.26 -3.27 0.72
C TRP A 41 0.83 -3.77 0.87
N ILE A 42 0.11 -3.20 1.84
CA ILE A 42 -1.30 -3.53 2.03
C ILE A 42 -2.13 -2.89 0.91
N TYR A 43 -2.81 -3.71 0.16
CA TYR A 43 -3.82 -3.28 -0.80
C TYR A 43 -5.08 -2.83 -0.06
N LEU A 44 -5.55 -1.61 -0.31
CA LEU A 44 -6.72 -1.04 0.34
C LEU A 44 -7.99 -1.19 -0.50
N SER A 45 -7.94 -0.78 -1.73
CA SER A 45 -9.10 -0.77 -2.62
C SER A 45 -8.70 -0.58 -4.08
N SER A 46 -9.67 -0.79 -4.97
CA SER A 46 -9.57 -0.43 -6.39
C SER A 46 -10.79 0.36 -6.81
N GLY A 47 -10.57 1.44 -7.53
CA GLY A 47 -11.58 2.12 -8.33
C GLY A 47 -11.61 1.63 -9.75
N LEU A 48 -12.72 1.80 -10.44
CA LEU A 48 -12.86 1.56 -11.88
C LEU A 48 -13.48 2.78 -12.53
N GLY A 49 -12.76 3.41 -13.46
CA GLY A 49 -13.22 4.61 -14.16
C GLY A 49 -13.38 5.83 -13.26
N MET A 50 -12.68 5.87 -12.12
CA MET A 50 -12.68 7.03 -11.23
C MET A 50 -11.76 8.11 -11.76
N SER A 51 -12.07 9.36 -11.42
CA SER A 51 -11.24 10.51 -11.77
C SER A 51 -11.48 11.68 -10.83
N TYR A 52 -10.56 12.63 -10.82
CA TYR A 52 -10.59 13.77 -9.90
C TYR A 52 -11.38 14.95 -10.49
N GLY A 53 -12.20 15.57 -9.61
CA GLY A 53 -12.86 16.83 -9.89
C GLY A 53 -14.15 16.75 -10.71
N PRO A 54 -14.93 17.85 -10.73
CA PRO A 54 -16.28 17.85 -11.31
C PRO A 54 -16.32 17.75 -12.84
N ASN A 55 -15.19 18.02 -13.51
CA ASN A 55 -15.07 17.97 -14.95
C ASN A 55 -14.19 16.79 -15.44
N ALA A 56 -13.93 15.86 -14.57
CA ALA A 56 -13.10 14.74 -14.89
C ALA A 56 -13.82 13.82 -15.89
N SER A 57 -13.21 13.64 -17.04
CA SER A 57 -13.73 12.77 -18.10
C SER A 57 -13.29 11.33 -17.84
N THR A 58 -14.26 10.44 -17.68
CA THR A 58 -14.00 9.00 -17.72
C THR A 58 -14.33 8.46 -19.08
N ASN A 59 -13.53 7.52 -19.59
CA ASN A 59 -13.86 6.78 -20.79
C ASN A 59 -14.56 5.47 -20.39
N PRO A 60 -15.91 5.37 -20.53
CA PRO A 60 -16.64 4.16 -20.10
C PRO A 60 -16.26 2.91 -20.90
N GLU A 61 -15.79 3.08 -22.14
CA GLU A 61 -15.39 1.97 -23.01
C GLU A 61 -14.00 1.44 -22.67
N ASN A 62 -13.16 2.30 -22.09
CA ASN A 62 -11.81 1.94 -21.67
C ASN A 62 -11.47 2.61 -20.32
N PRO A 63 -12.10 2.17 -19.23
CA PRO A 63 -11.87 2.74 -17.91
C PRO A 63 -10.49 2.38 -17.37
N ASN A 64 -9.92 3.23 -16.53
CA ASN A 64 -8.74 2.87 -15.75
C ASN A 64 -9.14 2.14 -14.45
N PHE A 65 -8.25 1.30 -13.97
CA PHE A 65 -8.26 0.81 -12.60
C PHE A 65 -7.30 1.64 -11.75
N ASP A 66 -7.75 2.02 -10.58
CA ASP A 66 -7.01 2.82 -9.61
C ASP A 66 -6.79 2.00 -8.34
N ASN A 67 -5.62 1.37 -8.22
CA ASN A 67 -5.29 0.52 -7.09
C ASN A 67 -4.55 1.31 -6.01
N VAL A 68 -5.06 1.28 -4.79
CA VAL A 68 -4.47 1.99 -3.66
C VAL A 68 -3.76 1.03 -2.73
N PHE A 69 -2.50 1.35 -2.43
CA PHE A 69 -1.66 0.63 -1.49
C PHE A 69 -1.19 1.54 -0.36
N VAL A 70 -0.97 0.99 0.82
CA VAL A 70 -0.44 1.72 1.98
C VAL A 70 0.65 0.91 2.67
N THR A 71 1.61 1.58 3.29
CA THR A 71 2.67 0.90 4.07
C THR A 71 2.07 0.05 5.18
N PRO A 72 2.56 -1.19 5.39
CA PRO A 72 1.98 -2.13 6.37
C PRO A 72 1.97 -1.60 7.81
N ALA A 73 2.99 -0.83 8.20
CA ALA A 73 3.07 -0.23 9.53
C ALA A 73 1.99 0.84 9.75
N ALA A 74 1.77 1.72 8.75
CA ALA A 74 0.73 2.75 8.80
C ALA A 74 -0.66 2.14 8.85
N TYR A 75 -0.92 1.09 8.08
CA TYR A 75 -2.21 0.39 8.10
C TYR A 75 -2.53 -0.19 9.49
N ARG A 76 -1.56 -0.88 10.13
CA ARG A 76 -1.76 -1.39 11.49
C ARG A 76 -2.00 -0.30 12.52
N SER A 77 -1.27 0.81 12.41
CA SER A 77 -1.48 1.98 13.27
C SER A 77 -2.88 2.55 13.09
N PHE A 78 -3.33 2.70 11.85
CA PHE A 78 -4.68 3.17 11.54
C PHE A 78 -5.76 2.25 12.12
N GLN A 79 -5.63 0.93 11.98
CA GLN A 79 -6.57 -0.02 12.56
C GLN A 79 -6.66 0.09 14.09
N ALA A 80 -5.56 0.40 14.76
CA ALA A 80 -5.52 0.54 16.21
C ALA A 80 -6.02 1.89 16.72
N THR A 81 -5.87 2.97 15.93
CA THR A 81 -6.08 4.36 16.41
C THR A 81 -7.14 5.14 15.63
N GLY A 82 -7.55 4.66 14.46
CA GLY A 82 -8.42 5.39 13.51
C GLY A 82 -7.74 6.58 12.82
N THR A 83 -6.42 6.74 12.97
CA THR A 83 -5.66 7.87 12.41
C THR A 83 -4.41 7.39 11.68
N TRP A 84 -4.15 7.95 10.50
CA TRP A 84 -2.93 7.70 9.77
C TRP A 84 -1.74 8.38 10.45
N PRO A 85 -0.69 7.64 10.83
CA PRO A 85 0.48 8.22 11.49
C PRO A 85 1.30 9.11 10.57
N ASP A 86 2.22 9.90 11.16
CA ASP A 86 3.26 10.59 10.37
C ASP A 86 4.07 9.58 9.54
N LYS A 87 4.60 10.01 8.40
CA LYS A 87 5.32 9.20 7.40
C LYS A 87 4.47 8.14 6.69
N THR A 88 3.15 8.18 6.81
CA THR A 88 2.28 7.35 5.98
C THR A 88 2.47 7.69 4.51
N MET A 89 2.61 6.68 3.69
CA MET A 89 2.57 6.79 2.23
C MET A 89 1.43 5.97 1.67
N PHE A 90 0.67 6.57 0.75
CA PHE A 90 -0.22 5.86 -0.16
C PHE A 90 0.40 5.84 -1.55
N VAL A 91 0.22 4.74 -2.24
CA VAL A 91 0.54 4.64 -3.67
C VAL A 91 -0.75 4.36 -4.42
N LEU A 92 -1.03 5.18 -5.40
CA LEU A 92 -2.06 4.97 -6.40
C LEU A 92 -1.40 4.43 -7.66
N GLU A 93 -1.66 3.17 -7.99
CA GLU A 93 -1.25 2.55 -9.24
C GLU A 93 -2.41 2.61 -10.23
N VAL A 94 -2.26 3.39 -11.29
CA VAL A 94 -3.23 3.50 -12.38
C VAL A 94 -2.90 2.46 -13.44
N ARG A 95 -3.90 1.66 -13.84
CA ARG A 95 -3.75 0.63 -14.86
C ARG A 95 -4.82 0.78 -15.94
N SER A 96 -4.44 0.49 -17.18
CA SER A 96 -5.42 0.36 -18.25
C SER A 96 -6.30 -0.87 -18.04
N ALA A 97 -7.51 -0.82 -18.59
CA ALA A 97 -8.37 -1.98 -18.70
C ALA A 97 -8.17 -2.71 -20.02
N ALA A 98 -8.36 -4.02 -20.01
CA ALA A 98 -8.46 -4.85 -21.22
C ALA A 98 -9.66 -5.81 -21.12
N THR A 99 -10.20 -6.18 -22.29
CA THR A 99 -11.36 -7.07 -22.41
C THR A 99 -11.01 -8.38 -23.11
N HIS A 100 -9.80 -8.47 -23.70
CA HIS A 100 -9.34 -9.63 -24.48
C HIS A 100 -8.04 -10.18 -23.86
N GLY A 101 -7.87 -11.51 -23.94
CA GLY A 101 -6.69 -12.18 -23.40
C GLY A 101 -6.91 -12.83 -22.03
N SER A 102 -8.12 -12.75 -21.48
CA SER A 102 -8.54 -13.48 -20.28
C SER A 102 -9.37 -14.72 -20.69
N ILE A 103 -9.45 -15.72 -19.80
CA ILE A 103 -10.37 -16.85 -19.92
C ILE A 103 -11.84 -16.45 -19.77
N ASN A 104 -12.11 -15.27 -19.24
CA ASN A 104 -13.46 -14.72 -19.06
C ASN A 104 -13.99 -14.15 -20.38
N ASN A 105 -15.30 -14.34 -20.62
CA ASN A 105 -15.95 -13.92 -21.86
C ASN A 105 -16.59 -12.53 -21.77
N GLY A 106 -16.41 -11.81 -20.69
CA GLY A 106 -16.97 -10.46 -20.50
C GLY A 106 -16.30 -9.70 -19.37
N GLY A 107 -16.55 -8.38 -19.32
CA GLY A 107 -15.98 -7.48 -18.33
C GLY A 107 -14.58 -6.99 -18.68
N HIS A 108 -13.94 -6.35 -17.69
CA HIS A 108 -12.61 -5.78 -17.81
C HIS A 108 -11.66 -6.42 -16.78
N TYR A 109 -10.40 -6.54 -17.15
CA TYR A 109 -9.33 -6.88 -16.22
C TYR A 109 -8.21 -5.84 -16.32
N GLN A 110 -7.36 -5.80 -15.30
CA GLN A 110 -6.24 -4.86 -15.24
C GLN A 110 -5.12 -5.30 -16.18
N ASP A 111 -4.68 -4.38 -17.03
CA ASP A 111 -3.60 -4.61 -17.98
C ASP A 111 -2.33 -3.83 -17.56
N GLN A 112 -1.85 -2.90 -18.36
CA GLN A 112 -0.58 -2.23 -18.15
C GLN A 112 -0.70 -1.12 -17.11
N VAL A 113 0.40 -0.89 -16.37
CA VAL A 113 0.54 0.29 -15.51
C VAL A 113 0.75 1.52 -16.38
N THR A 114 -0.15 2.47 -16.28
CA THR A 114 -0.11 3.73 -17.02
C THR A 114 0.36 4.90 -16.17
N GLY A 115 0.26 4.79 -14.84
CA GLY A 115 0.69 5.81 -13.90
C GLY A 115 0.93 5.25 -12.50
N VAL A 116 1.78 5.92 -11.74
CA VAL A 116 1.98 5.70 -10.31
C VAL A 116 2.09 7.05 -9.64
N GLU A 117 1.17 7.31 -8.72
CA GLU A 117 1.14 8.52 -7.90
C GLU A 117 1.43 8.15 -6.45
N VAL A 118 2.05 9.05 -5.70
CA VAL A 118 2.36 8.82 -4.29
C VAL A 118 1.86 10.01 -3.49
N GLU A 119 1.05 9.74 -2.47
CA GLU A 119 0.65 10.71 -1.48
C GLU A 119 1.34 10.41 -0.16
N VAL A 120 1.91 11.44 0.48
CA VAL A 120 2.67 11.30 1.72
C VAL A 120 2.17 12.25 2.80
N LYS A 121 2.04 11.71 4.00
CA LYS A 121 1.91 12.49 5.23
C LYS A 121 3.30 12.66 5.84
N ASP A 122 3.92 13.81 5.67
CA ASP A 122 5.19 14.16 6.29
C ASP A 122 5.02 15.51 7.03
N GLU A 123 4.69 15.42 8.32
CA GLU A 123 4.32 16.59 9.14
C GLU A 123 5.46 17.59 9.30
N LYS A 124 6.71 17.13 9.22
CA LYS A 124 7.88 18.00 9.26
C LYS A 124 8.05 18.77 7.96
N ARG A 125 7.77 18.14 6.82
CA ARG A 125 7.99 18.69 5.48
C ARG A 125 6.75 19.42 4.96
N PHE A 126 5.58 18.90 5.24
CA PHE A 126 4.28 19.39 4.79
C PHE A 126 3.33 19.57 5.98
N PRO A 127 3.55 20.57 6.84
CA PRO A 127 2.73 20.75 8.04
C PRO A 127 1.26 20.95 7.67
N LYS A 128 0.39 20.18 8.35
CA LYS A 128 -1.08 20.24 8.24
C LYS A 128 -1.66 19.85 6.87
N LYS A 129 -0.93 19.19 6.00
CA LYS A 129 -1.44 18.70 4.71
C LYS A 129 -0.72 17.43 4.26
N TRP A 130 -1.36 16.72 3.35
CA TRP A 130 -0.74 15.67 2.55
C TRP A 130 -0.08 16.29 1.30
N ALA A 131 0.90 15.62 0.72
CA ALA A 131 1.62 16.04 -0.48
C ALA A 131 1.87 14.87 -1.41
#